data_ceeb39f9f3355f64d06bb0d07caa7faf
#
_entry.id   ceeb39f9f3355f64d06bb0d07caa7faf
#
_cell.length_a   1.000
_cell.length_b   1.000
_cell.length_c   1.000
_cell.angle_alpha   90.00
_cell.angle_beta   90.00
_cell.angle_gamma   90.00
#
_symmetry.space_group_name_H-M   'P 1'
#
loop_
_entity.id
_entity.type
_entity.pdbx_description
1 polymer ?
#
loop_
_entity_poly.entity_id
_entity_poly.type
_entity_poly.pdbx_seq_one_letter_code
_entity_poly.pdbx_strand_id
1 'polypeptide(L)'
;SAIQFELLPETCYTLPASVTIVEDMKEATAKIALSVSALPIGNYLLPIRLSSEQYKVREDGGLYAMEIIITSPVLDSKKWTITANTDEPAESAPNGRVEAIIDGDINTFWHSQWSGGWQDWPHIIIIDMKDRSEVVSVDYYGRQSGGDANTKDMEFFISDDQNSWKSIGKFEAKKTPDMQEFDTEDAEGRYLKIEITSSHDGSNNTNIGELIVHGTVI
;
A
#
# COMPACT_ATOMS: atom_id res chain seq x y z
N SER A 1 -1.37 -14.00 -11.80
CA SER A 1 -0.07 -14.67 -11.63
C SER A 1 -0.09 -15.46 -10.33
N ALA A 2 0.60 -16.61 -10.30
CA ALA A 2 0.75 -17.37 -9.06
C ALA A 2 1.73 -16.60 -8.14
N ILE A 3 1.38 -16.46 -6.87
CA ILE A 3 2.28 -15.89 -5.86
C ILE A 3 3.50 -16.83 -5.75
N GLN A 4 4.70 -16.28 -5.92
CA GLN A 4 5.94 -17.01 -5.72
C GLN A 4 6.43 -16.79 -4.30
N PHE A 5 6.84 -17.87 -3.64
CA PHE A 5 7.43 -17.85 -2.30
C PHE A 5 8.89 -18.27 -2.38
N GLU A 6 9.74 -17.56 -1.64
CA GLU A 6 11.11 -17.96 -1.37
C GLU A 6 11.20 -18.66 0.00
N LEU A 7 12.18 -19.53 0.19
CA LEU A 7 12.40 -20.11 1.50
C LEU A 7 12.96 -19.05 2.45
N LEU A 8 12.37 -18.96 3.65
CA LEU A 8 12.88 -18.06 4.68
C LEU A 8 14.32 -18.45 5.04
N PRO A 9 15.30 -17.51 4.97
CA PRO A 9 16.68 -17.79 5.32
C PRO A 9 16.83 -18.31 6.75
N GLU A 10 17.70 -19.29 6.98
CA GLU A 10 17.92 -19.89 8.30
C GLU A 10 18.38 -18.89 9.36
N THR A 11 19.01 -17.78 8.96
CA THR A 11 19.42 -16.69 9.84
C THR A 11 18.26 -15.85 10.37
N CYS A 12 17.09 -15.98 9.78
CA CYS A 12 15.91 -15.18 10.08
C CYS A 12 14.94 -15.83 11.08
N TYR A 13 15.23 -17.04 11.54
CA TYR A 13 14.37 -17.70 12.51
C TYR A 13 15.13 -18.58 13.49
N THR A 14 14.48 -18.86 14.61
CA THR A 14 14.94 -19.85 15.58
C THR A 14 13.77 -20.75 15.95
N LEU A 15 13.97 -22.04 15.75
CA LEU A 15 13.03 -23.09 16.15
C LEU A 15 13.51 -23.74 17.45
N PRO A 16 12.61 -24.13 18.37
CA PRO A 16 13.00 -24.95 19.49
C PRO A 16 13.46 -26.34 19.00
N ALA A 17 14.52 -26.85 19.59
CA ALA A 17 15.05 -28.18 19.26
C ALA A 17 14.05 -29.31 19.55
N SER A 18 13.19 -29.13 20.56
CA SER A 18 12.14 -30.09 20.92
C SER A 18 10.99 -29.39 21.62
N VAL A 19 9.84 -30.04 21.60
CA VAL A 19 8.65 -29.64 22.35
C VAL A 19 8.17 -30.88 23.12
N THR A 20 7.96 -30.74 24.42
CA THR A 20 7.51 -31.85 25.29
C THR A 20 6.03 -31.66 25.61
N ILE A 21 5.22 -32.69 25.36
CA ILE A 21 3.87 -32.80 25.89
C ILE A 21 3.99 -33.40 27.27
N VAL A 22 3.61 -32.63 28.28
CA VAL A 22 3.67 -33.07 29.68
C VAL A 22 2.63 -34.16 29.91
N GLU A 23 2.91 -35.09 30.82
CA GLU A 23 1.97 -36.17 31.21
C GLU A 23 0.58 -35.58 31.53
N ASP A 24 -0.47 -36.23 31.05
CA ASP A 24 -1.88 -35.81 31.12
C ASP A 24 -2.28 -34.60 30.28
N MET A 25 -1.35 -33.96 29.54
CA MET A 25 -1.66 -32.92 28.58
C MET A 25 -1.83 -33.48 27.16
N LYS A 26 -2.67 -32.83 26.35
CA LYS A 26 -2.94 -33.24 24.96
C LYS A 26 -2.23 -32.35 23.93
N GLU A 27 -1.63 -31.27 24.38
CA GLU A 27 -1.01 -30.26 23.55
C GLU A 27 0.21 -29.62 24.21
N ALA A 28 1.10 -29.10 23.40
CA ALA A 28 2.21 -28.27 23.83
C ALA A 28 2.40 -27.12 22.80
N THR A 29 2.93 -26.01 23.30
CA THR A 29 3.18 -24.82 22.48
C THR A 29 4.67 -24.68 22.17
N ALA A 30 4.99 -24.53 20.88
CA ALA A 30 6.33 -24.14 20.44
C ALA A 30 6.35 -22.63 20.12
N LYS A 31 7.37 -21.92 20.61
CA LYS A 31 7.61 -20.52 20.20
C LYS A 31 8.65 -20.48 19.11
N ILE A 32 8.32 -19.83 18.01
CA ILE A 32 9.22 -19.53 16.91
C ILE A 32 9.61 -18.06 17.02
N ALA A 33 10.91 -17.76 17.07
CA ALA A 33 11.40 -16.40 17.00
C ALA A 33 11.74 -16.06 15.53
N LEU A 34 11.24 -14.93 15.05
CA LEU A 34 11.53 -14.40 13.73
C LEU A 34 12.35 -13.10 13.86
N SER A 35 13.35 -12.93 12.99
CA SER A 35 14.16 -11.73 12.83
C SER A 35 14.16 -11.36 11.34
N VAL A 36 13.16 -10.59 10.94
CA VAL A 36 12.86 -10.33 9.52
C VAL A 36 13.21 -8.90 9.06
N SER A 37 13.73 -8.06 9.95
CA SER A 37 14.02 -6.63 9.66
C SER A 37 15.07 -6.39 8.57
N ALA A 38 15.85 -7.41 8.21
CA ALA A 38 16.87 -7.34 7.16
C ALA A 38 16.44 -8.05 5.88
N LEU A 39 15.21 -8.57 5.83
CA LEU A 39 14.70 -9.23 4.63
C LEU A 39 14.22 -8.21 3.62
N PRO A 40 14.52 -8.42 2.32
CA PRO A 40 13.86 -7.69 1.24
C PRO A 40 12.33 -7.86 1.29
N ILE A 41 11.62 -6.94 0.67
CA ILE A 41 10.19 -7.07 0.41
C ILE A 41 9.98 -8.36 -0.39
N GLY A 42 9.00 -9.16 0.00
CA GLY A 42 8.72 -10.41 -0.67
C GLY A 42 7.90 -11.39 0.14
N ASN A 43 7.60 -12.52 -0.47
CA ASN A 43 6.82 -13.59 0.13
C ASN A 43 7.75 -14.74 0.49
N TYR A 44 7.78 -15.11 1.75
CA TYR A 44 8.66 -16.15 2.27
C TYR A 44 7.86 -17.30 2.86
N LEU A 45 8.42 -18.50 2.76
CA LEU A 45 7.85 -19.72 3.32
C LEU A 45 8.81 -20.33 4.34
N LEU A 46 8.33 -20.60 5.54
CA LEU A 46 9.02 -21.39 6.55
C LEU A 46 8.36 -22.77 6.67
N PRO A 47 8.91 -23.82 6.04
CA PRO A 47 8.42 -25.18 6.24
C PRO A 47 8.92 -25.75 7.57
N ILE A 48 8.00 -26.25 8.38
CA ILE A 48 8.28 -26.82 9.71
C ILE A 48 7.84 -28.28 9.69
N ARG A 49 8.77 -29.20 9.97
CA ARG A 49 8.45 -30.62 10.11
C ARG A 49 8.52 -31.05 11.56
N LEU A 50 7.46 -31.70 12.01
CA LEU A 50 7.44 -32.41 13.29
C LEU A 50 7.91 -33.86 13.10
N SER A 51 8.73 -34.34 14.03
CA SER A 51 9.14 -35.74 14.13
C SER A 51 9.09 -36.20 15.58
N SER A 52 8.89 -37.50 15.80
CA SER A 52 8.94 -38.11 17.15
C SER A 52 9.53 -39.52 17.02
N GLU A 53 10.40 -39.87 17.94
CA GLU A 53 10.91 -41.24 18.06
C GLU A 53 9.93 -42.17 18.79
N GLN A 54 9.06 -41.60 19.62
CA GLN A 54 8.15 -42.36 20.51
C GLN A 54 6.74 -42.53 19.90
N TYR A 55 6.32 -41.58 19.06
CA TYR A 55 4.96 -41.56 18.54
C TYR A 55 4.98 -41.44 17.01
N LYS A 56 4.06 -42.12 16.34
CA LYS A 56 3.87 -41.97 14.91
C LYS A 56 3.22 -40.61 14.64
N VAL A 57 3.97 -39.73 13.99
CA VAL A 57 3.41 -38.47 13.48
C VAL A 57 2.51 -38.81 12.29
N ARG A 58 1.33 -38.20 12.21
CA ARG A 58 0.41 -38.40 11.07
C ARG A 58 1.09 -38.04 9.76
N GLU A 59 0.89 -38.86 8.73
CA GLU A 59 1.53 -38.66 7.42
C GLU A 59 1.09 -37.36 6.76
N ASP A 60 -0.14 -36.92 7.03
CA ASP A 60 -0.76 -35.69 6.52
C ASP A 60 -0.58 -34.45 7.44
N GLY A 61 -0.04 -34.63 8.65
CA GLY A 61 0.04 -33.58 9.68
C GLY A 61 1.45 -33.26 10.18
N GLY A 62 2.48 -33.87 9.59
CA GLY A 62 3.87 -33.68 10.04
C GLY A 62 4.59 -32.48 9.42
N LEU A 63 4.03 -31.88 8.37
CA LEU A 63 4.61 -30.72 7.69
C LEU A 63 3.66 -29.54 7.77
N TYR A 64 4.16 -28.43 8.27
CA TYR A 64 3.48 -27.14 8.33
C TYR A 64 4.25 -26.13 7.48
N ALA A 65 3.54 -25.23 6.82
CA ALA A 65 4.12 -24.12 6.09
C ALA A 65 3.62 -22.82 6.71
N MET A 66 4.54 -21.97 7.16
CA MET A 66 4.23 -20.62 7.63
C MET A 66 4.59 -19.64 6.50
N GLU A 67 3.60 -18.88 6.06
CA GLU A 67 3.78 -17.80 5.10
C GLU A 67 4.17 -16.52 5.84
N ILE A 68 5.23 -15.85 5.40
CA ILE A 68 5.72 -14.57 5.93
C ILE A 68 5.75 -13.60 4.75
N ILE A 69 4.97 -12.52 4.85
CA ILE A 69 4.89 -11.48 3.83
C ILE A 69 5.58 -10.24 4.37
N ILE A 70 6.63 -9.82 3.70
CA ILE A 70 7.35 -8.57 3.99
C ILE A 70 6.90 -7.52 2.98
N THR A 71 6.27 -6.48 3.48
CA THR A 71 5.79 -5.35 2.68
C THR A 71 6.59 -4.09 3.03
N SER A 72 6.60 -3.12 2.13
CA SER A 72 7.14 -1.79 2.44
C SER A 72 6.35 -1.13 3.55
N PRO A 73 7.01 -0.45 4.50
CA PRO A 73 6.32 0.31 5.51
C PRO A 73 5.49 1.45 4.88
N VAL A 74 4.39 1.79 5.55
CA VAL A 74 3.59 2.98 5.22
C VAL A 74 4.33 4.21 5.70
N LEU A 75 4.47 5.22 4.85
CA LEU A 75 5.03 6.52 5.21
C LEU A 75 3.99 7.31 6.05
N ASP A 76 4.44 7.96 7.13
CA ASP A 76 3.56 8.74 8.03
C ASP A 76 3.16 10.08 7.39
N SER A 77 1.93 10.16 6.89
CA SER A 77 1.38 11.34 6.22
C SER A 77 0.99 12.51 7.15
N LYS A 78 1.02 12.35 8.48
CA LYS A 78 0.50 13.35 9.45
C LYS A 78 1.10 14.75 9.35
N LYS A 79 2.32 14.86 8.85
CA LYS A 79 3.01 16.15 8.69
C LYS A 79 3.00 16.65 7.25
N TRP A 80 2.48 15.88 6.33
CA TRP A 80 2.49 16.22 4.93
C TRP A 80 1.62 17.44 4.64
N THR A 81 1.92 18.12 3.57
CA THR A 81 1.04 19.14 3.00
C THR A 81 0.76 18.77 1.55
N ILE A 82 -0.46 19.08 1.12
CA ILE A 82 -0.94 18.69 -0.19
C ILE A 82 -1.61 19.88 -0.85
N THR A 83 -1.50 19.97 -2.16
CA THR A 83 -2.18 20.98 -2.98
C THR A 83 -2.71 20.35 -4.26
N ALA A 84 -3.80 20.88 -4.76
CA ALA A 84 -4.31 20.53 -6.07
C ALA A 84 -4.54 21.79 -6.90
N ASN A 85 -4.53 21.66 -8.23
CA ASN A 85 -4.91 22.75 -9.12
C ASN A 85 -6.44 22.93 -9.21
N THR A 86 -7.19 22.03 -8.60
CA THR A 86 -8.67 22.05 -8.57
C THR A 86 -9.22 21.35 -7.35
N ASP A 87 -10.22 21.94 -6.70
CA ASP A 87 -11.00 21.39 -5.59
C ASP A 87 -12.47 21.72 -5.79
N GLU A 88 -13.38 20.92 -5.22
CA GLU A 88 -14.82 21.19 -5.28
C GLU A 88 -15.33 21.91 -4.04
N PRO A 89 -15.55 23.22 -4.07
CA PRO A 89 -15.97 24.00 -2.91
C PRO A 89 -17.44 23.78 -2.50
N ALA A 90 -18.28 23.23 -3.37
CA ALA A 90 -19.69 22.97 -3.06
C ALA A 90 -19.89 21.69 -2.22
N GLU A 91 -18.91 20.80 -2.16
CA GLU A 91 -18.92 19.67 -1.24
C GLU A 91 -18.71 20.15 0.21
N SER A 92 -19.36 19.48 1.16
CA SER A 92 -19.15 19.78 2.58
C SER A 92 -17.81 19.25 3.05
N ALA A 93 -16.94 20.13 3.56
CA ALA A 93 -15.63 19.71 4.07
C ALA A 93 -15.74 18.59 5.13
N PRO A 94 -14.78 17.62 5.13
CA PRO A 94 -13.53 17.60 4.38
C PRO A 94 -13.70 17.20 2.90
N ASN A 95 -14.86 16.71 2.50
CA ASN A 95 -15.12 16.26 1.13
C ASN A 95 -14.90 17.40 0.12
N GLY A 96 -14.47 17.02 -1.08
CA GLY A 96 -14.14 17.93 -2.17
C GLY A 96 -12.80 18.64 -2.00
N ARG A 97 -12.10 18.48 -0.89
CA ARG A 97 -10.79 19.09 -0.60
C ARG A 97 -9.68 18.07 -0.79
N VAL A 98 -8.55 18.54 -1.29
CA VAL A 98 -7.42 17.65 -1.60
C VAL A 98 -6.80 17.02 -0.36
N GLU A 99 -6.89 17.66 0.79
CA GLU A 99 -6.41 17.12 2.07
C GLU A 99 -7.11 15.79 2.45
N ALA A 100 -8.33 15.57 1.96
CA ALA A 100 -9.10 14.36 2.22
C ALA A 100 -8.44 13.07 1.71
N ILE A 101 -7.52 13.16 0.74
CA ILE A 101 -6.90 11.94 0.19
C ILE A 101 -5.67 11.45 0.96
N ILE A 102 -5.29 12.12 2.04
CA ILE A 102 -4.18 11.71 2.93
C ILE A 102 -4.57 11.86 4.40
N ASP A 103 -5.85 11.96 4.73
CA ASP A 103 -6.34 12.18 6.10
C ASP A 103 -6.51 10.89 6.92
N GLY A 104 -6.39 9.74 6.27
CA GLY A 104 -6.53 8.41 6.87
C GLY A 104 -7.97 7.91 6.99
N ASP A 105 -8.94 8.59 6.36
CA ASP A 105 -10.35 8.17 6.32
C ASP A 105 -10.81 7.90 4.89
N ILE A 106 -10.89 6.64 4.50
CA ILE A 106 -11.34 6.22 3.17
C ILE A 106 -12.76 6.68 2.80
N ASN A 107 -13.56 7.18 3.77
CA ASN A 107 -14.92 7.68 3.52
C ASN A 107 -14.95 9.16 3.15
N THR A 108 -13.88 9.88 3.33
CA THR A 108 -13.69 11.22 2.80
C THR A 108 -13.15 11.14 1.36
N PHE A 109 -13.17 12.22 0.63
CA PHE A 109 -12.69 12.23 -0.75
C PHE A 109 -12.36 13.62 -1.27
N TRP A 110 -11.38 13.72 -2.13
CA TRP A 110 -11.18 14.85 -3.03
C TRP A 110 -12.06 14.71 -4.27
N HIS A 111 -12.50 15.87 -4.79
CA HIS A 111 -13.20 15.95 -6.08
C HIS A 111 -12.68 17.15 -6.87
N SER A 112 -12.40 16.95 -8.17
CA SER A 112 -12.13 18.07 -9.07
C SER A 112 -13.35 18.97 -9.19
N GLN A 113 -13.15 20.26 -9.43
CA GLN A 113 -14.24 21.24 -9.47
C GLN A 113 -15.25 20.91 -10.57
N TRP A 114 -16.52 20.88 -10.18
CA TRP A 114 -17.68 20.81 -11.08
C TRP A 114 -18.64 21.96 -10.86
N SER A 115 -18.64 22.61 -9.69
CA SER A 115 -19.48 23.77 -9.40
C SER A 115 -18.87 25.05 -9.95
N GLY A 116 -19.64 25.81 -10.72
CA GLY A 116 -19.18 27.09 -11.26
C GLY A 116 -18.20 27.02 -12.43
N GLY A 117 -17.96 25.82 -12.96
CA GLY A 117 -17.09 25.58 -14.11
C GLY A 117 -16.25 24.31 -13.90
N TRP A 118 -15.69 23.82 -14.99
CA TRP A 118 -14.84 22.63 -15.00
C TRP A 118 -13.39 23.04 -15.12
N GLN A 119 -12.51 22.33 -14.40
CA GLN A 119 -11.08 22.44 -14.66
C GLN A 119 -10.71 21.53 -15.84
N ASP A 120 -9.93 22.06 -16.77
CA ASP A 120 -9.39 21.25 -17.86
C ASP A 120 -8.28 20.31 -17.39
N TRP A 121 -8.08 19.23 -18.13
CA TRP A 121 -6.98 18.29 -17.94
C TRP A 121 -5.60 18.95 -18.12
N PRO A 122 -4.55 18.49 -17.43
CA PRO A 122 -4.56 17.49 -16.38
C PRO A 122 -5.00 18.06 -15.02
N HIS A 123 -5.59 17.22 -14.18
CA HIS A 123 -5.71 17.55 -12.77
C HIS A 123 -4.41 17.18 -12.07
N ILE A 124 -3.83 18.12 -11.35
CA ILE A 124 -2.51 17.96 -10.74
C ILE A 124 -2.63 18.06 -9.24
N ILE A 125 -2.11 17.05 -8.55
CA ILE A 125 -2.00 16.99 -7.10
C ILE A 125 -0.52 16.91 -6.75
N ILE A 126 -0.07 17.71 -5.77
CA ILE A 126 1.31 17.69 -5.27
C ILE A 126 1.30 17.50 -3.77
N ILE A 127 1.99 16.48 -3.31
CA ILE A 127 2.21 16.14 -1.90
C ILE A 127 3.65 16.50 -1.54
N ASP A 128 3.83 17.34 -0.51
CA ASP A 128 5.10 17.57 0.15
C ASP A 128 5.21 16.61 1.34
N MET A 129 5.98 15.54 1.19
CA MET A 129 6.21 14.53 2.21
C MET A 129 7.10 15.02 3.38
N LYS A 130 7.64 16.25 3.31
CA LYS A 130 8.54 16.94 4.25
C LYS A 130 9.94 16.36 4.27
N ASP A 131 10.05 15.07 4.36
CA ASP A 131 11.31 14.35 4.35
C ASP A 131 11.55 13.71 2.98
N ARG A 132 12.79 13.54 2.60
CA ARG A 132 13.17 12.78 1.41
C ARG A 132 12.88 11.31 1.69
N SER A 133 12.17 10.65 0.80
CA SER A 133 11.75 9.27 0.97
C SER A 133 11.94 8.49 -0.33
N GLU A 134 12.26 7.22 -0.21
CA GLU A 134 12.09 6.25 -1.27
C GLU A 134 10.61 5.86 -1.34
N VAL A 135 10.01 5.94 -2.52
CA VAL A 135 8.61 5.52 -2.78
C VAL A 135 8.65 4.26 -3.63
N VAL A 136 7.96 3.21 -3.18
CA VAL A 136 7.94 1.89 -3.84
C VAL A 136 6.56 1.46 -4.31
N SER A 137 5.49 1.90 -3.63
CA SER A 137 4.12 1.69 -4.08
C SER A 137 3.15 2.70 -3.47
N VAL A 138 1.96 2.80 -4.07
CA VAL A 138 0.85 3.62 -3.58
C VAL A 138 -0.41 2.79 -3.59
N ASP A 139 -1.08 2.68 -2.42
CA ASP A 139 -2.44 2.19 -2.35
C ASP A 139 -3.38 3.34 -2.69
N TYR A 140 -4.24 3.10 -3.66
CA TYR A 140 -5.26 4.02 -4.13
C TYR A 140 -6.64 3.48 -3.76
N TYR A 141 -7.45 4.30 -3.12
CA TYR A 141 -8.87 4.02 -2.89
C TYR A 141 -9.72 4.94 -3.77
N GLY A 142 -10.65 4.34 -4.52
CA GLY A 142 -11.70 5.11 -5.17
C GLY A 142 -12.66 5.73 -4.14
N ARG A 143 -13.45 6.72 -4.55
CA ARG A 143 -14.50 7.29 -3.70
C ARG A 143 -15.48 6.22 -3.23
N GLN A 144 -15.70 6.12 -1.93
CA GLN A 144 -16.54 5.10 -1.31
C GLN A 144 -18.04 5.39 -1.48
N SER A 145 -18.43 6.66 -1.47
CA SER A 145 -19.83 7.07 -1.56
C SER A 145 -20.27 7.28 -3.01
N GLY A 146 -21.52 6.92 -3.32
CA GLY A 146 -22.17 7.25 -4.58
C GLY A 146 -21.82 6.35 -5.77
N GLY A 147 -20.97 5.32 -5.61
CA GLY A 147 -20.56 4.43 -6.71
C GLY A 147 -19.76 5.14 -7.82
N ASP A 148 -19.13 6.26 -7.51
CA ASP A 148 -18.58 7.22 -8.46
C ASP A 148 -17.04 7.29 -8.41
N ALA A 149 -16.37 6.12 -8.35
CA ALA A 149 -14.93 6.02 -8.54
C ALA A 149 -14.59 6.34 -10.00
N ASN A 150 -14.35 7.62 -10.30
CA ASN A 150 -14.33 8.11 -11.68
C ASN A 150 -12.93 8.38 -12.25
N THR A 151 -11.91 8.50 -11.42
CA THR A 151 -10.51 8.65 -11.89
C THR A 151 -10.07 7.42 -12.66
N LYS A 152 -9.43 7.61 -13.83
CA LYS A 152 -8.98 6.52 -14.70
C LYS A 152 -7.47 6.55 -14.91
N ASP A 153 -6.98 7.34 -15.87
CA ASP A 153 -5.57 7.36 -16.20
C ASP A 153 -4.82 8.39 -15.36
N MET A 154 -3.73 7.97 -14.73
CA MET A 154 -2.87 8.83 -13.93
C MET A 154 -1.40 8.49 -14.12
N GLU A 155 -0.53 9.47 -13.88
CA GLU A 155 0.92 9.29 -13.85
C GLU A 155 1.48 9.87 -12.56
N PHE A 156 2.36 9.12 -11.90
CA PHE A 156 3.03 9.55 -10.68
C PHE A 156 4.45 10.01 -10.99
N PHE A 157 4.87 11.06 -10.30
CA PHE A 157 6.19 11.64 -10.45
C PHE A 157 6.78 11.95 -9.07
N ILE A 158 8.10 11.90 -8.98
CA ILE A 158 8.84 12.28 -7.78
C ILE A 158 9.83 13.40 -8.08
N SER A 159 10.09 14.26 -7.09
CA SER A 159 11.01 15.39 -7.19
C SER A 159 11.62 15.77 -5.84
N ASP A 160 12.80 16.37 -5.86
CA ASP A 160 13.41 16.99 -4.67
C ASP A 160 13.12 18.51 -4.59
N ASP A 161 12.75 19.17 -5.71
CA ASP A 161 12.70 20.63 -5.85
C ASP A 161 11.44 21.21 -6.50
N GLN A 162 10.49 20.36 -6.87
CA GLN A 162 9.27 20.69 -7.64
C GLN A 162 9.52 21.27 -9.04
N ASN A 163 10.76 21.31 -9.52
CA ASN A 163 11.10 21.80 -10.85
C ASN A 163 11.46 20.66 -11.80
N SER A 164 12.20 19.69 -11.29
CA SER A 164 12.63 18.51 -12.05
C SER A 164 11.85 17.30 -11.56
N TRP A 165 11.00 16.75 -12.43
CA TRP A 165 10.13 15.62 -12.12
C TRP A 165 10.57 14.36 -12.84
N LYS A 166 10.75 13.26 -12.10
CA LYS A 166 10.97 11.91 -12.65
C LYS A 166 9.64 11.16 -12.59
N SER A 167 9.18 10.63 -13.72
CA SER A 167 8.04 9.69 -13.73
C SER A 167 8.43 8.40 -12.99
N ILE A 168 7.53 7.91 -12.16
CA ILE A 168 7.67 6.65 -11.41
C ILE A 168 6.57 5.65 -11.74
N GLY A 169 5.75 5.94 -12.72
CA GLY A 169 4.78 5.00 -13.27
C GLY A 169 3.53 5.65 -13.83
N LYS A 170 2.92 4.92 -14.79
CA LYS A 170 1.61 5.24 -15.36
C LYS A 170 0.63 4.16 -14.95
N PHE A 171 -0.53 4.57 -14.48
CA PHE A 171 -1.51 3.67 -13.89
C PHE A 171 -2.89 3.93 -14.45
N GLU A 172 -3.65 2.86 -14.64
CA GLU A 172 -5.06 2.91 -14.97
C GLU A 172 -5.84 2.37 -13.77
N ALA A 173 -6.55 3.25 -13.06
CA ALA A 173 -7.41 2.84 -11.95
C ALA A 173 -8.65 2.14 -12.50
N LYS A 174 -9.08 1.06 -11.83
CA LYS A 174 -10.36 0.41 -12.10
C LYS A 174 -11.49 1.25 -11.49
N LYS A 175 -12.66 1.20 -12.11
CA LYS A 175 -13.86 1.86 -11.58
C LYS A 175 -14.44 1.08 -10.39
N THR A 176 -13.78 1.16 -9.25
CA THR A 176 -14.18 0.52 -7.99
C THR A 176 -13.75 1.38 -6.80
N PRO A 177 -14.52 1.36 -5.69
CA PRO A 177 -14.08 2.00 -4.44
C PRO A 177 -12.98 1.21 -3.73
N ASP A 178 -12.78 -0.07 -4.08
CA ASP A 178 -11.83 -0.94 -3.41
C ASP A 178 -10.38 -0.46 -3.58
N MET A 179 -9.53 -0.87 -2.66
CA MET A 179 -8.09 -0.60 -2.71
C MET A 179 -7.46 -1.22 -3.97
N GLN A 180 -6.60 -0.46 -4.60
CA GLN A 180 -5.77 -0.85 -5.72
C GLN A 180 -4.32 -0.47 -5.40
N GLU A 181 -3.42 -1.43 -5.42
CA GLU A 181 -2.00 -1.19 -5.23
C GLU A 181 -1.34 -0.88 -6.57
N PHE A 182 -0.57 0.20 -6.60
CA PHE A 182 0.21 0.64 -7.73
C PHE A 182 1.70 0.57 -7.39
N ASP A 183 2.37 -0.47 -7.89
CA ASP A 183 3.83 -0.59 -7.78
C ASP A 183 4.49 0.49 -8.62
N THR A 184 5.31 1.32 -8.00
CA THR A 184 6.06 2.36 -8.71
C THR A 184 7.44 1.84 -9.13
N GLU A 185 8.09 2.55 -10.06
CA GLU A 185 9.54 2.43 -10.21
C GLU A 185 10.17 3.04 -8.95
N ASP A 186 10.99 2.27 -8.24
CA ASP A 186 11.69 2.72 -7.02
C ASP A 186 12.42 4.04 -7.28
N ALA A 187 12.06 5.05 -6.51
CA ALA A 187 12.62 6.37 -6.69
C ALA A 187 12.57 7.19 -5.39
N GLU A 188 13.52 8.09 -5.26
CA GLU A 188 13.71 8.91 -4.09
C GLU A 188 13.40 10.37 -4.39
N GLY A 189 12.75 11.04 -3.44
CA GLY A 189 12.44 12.46 -3.49
C GLY A 189 11.59 12.92 -2.33
N ARG A 190 11.39 14.23 -2.21
CA ARG A 190 10.56 14.85 -1.18
C ARG A 190 9.11 15.08 -1.64
N TYR A 191 8.93 15.32 -2.93
CA TYR A 191 7.62 15.69 -3.48
C TYR A 191 7.09 14.58 -4.37
N LEU A 192 5.85 14.16 -4.11
CA LEU A 192 5.10 13.25 -4.97
C LEU A 192 4.05 14.05 -5.74
N LYS A 193 4.02 13.92 -7.07
CA LYS A 193 3.03 14.54 -7.92
C LYS A 193 2.20 13.48 -8.62
N ILE A 194 0.90 13.74 -8.73
CA ILE A 194 -0.05 12.92 -9.46
C ILE A 194 -0.66 13.78 -10.56
N GLU A 195 -0.54 13.35 -11.80
CA GLU A 195 -1.22 13.93 -12.94
C GLU A 195 -2.33 12.99 -13.40
N ILE A 196 -3.57 13.44 -13.32
CA ILE A 196 -4.74 12.69 -13.76
C ILE A 196 -5.15 13.24 -15.12
N THR A 197 -5.33 12.37 -16.10
CA THR A 197 -5.53 12.76 -17.49
C THR A 197 -6.82 12.27 -18.12
N SER A 198 -7.57 11.40 -17.42
CA SER A 198 -8.87 10.93 -17.88
C SER A 198 -9.77 10.42 -16.76
N SER A 199 -11.03 10.28 -17.08
CA SER A 199 -12.09 9.72 -16.23
C SER A 199 -12.79 8.55 -16.91
N HIS A 200 -13.46 7.70 -16.13
CA HIS A 200 -14.19 6.55 -16.66
C HIS A 200 -15.46 6.92 -17.44
N ASP A 201 -16.06 8.06 -17.17
CA ASP A 201 -17.27 8.53 -17.86
C ASP A 201 -16.97 9.50 -19.01
N GLY A 202 -15.69 9.84 -19.23
CA GLY A 202 -15.25 10.76 -20.27
C GLY A 202 -15.52 12.24 -19.97
N SER A 203 -15.99 12.58 -18.77
CA SER A 203 -16.11 13.96 -18.30
C SER A 203 -14.79 14.47 -17.72
N ASN A 204 -14.71 15.77 -17.40
CA ASN A 204 -13.57 16.33 -16.66
C ASN A 204 -13.67 16.12 -15.14
N ASN A 205 -14.55 15.23 -14.67
CA ASN A 205 -14.72 14.94 -13.27
C ASN A 205 -13.86 13.78 -12.82
N THR A 206 -13.13 14.00 -11.75
CA THR A 206 -12.38 12.95 -11.05
C THR A 206 -12.49 13.10 -9.55
N ASN A 207 -12.28 12.00 -8.85
CA ASN A 207 -12.31 11.95 -7.40
C ASN A 207 -11.37 10.83 -6.90
N ILE A 208 -10.83 11.02 -5.71
CA ILE A 208 -9.98 10.05 -5.02
C ILE A 208 -10.48 9.96 -3.59
N GLY A 209 -10.63 8.75 -3.04
CA GLY A 209 -10.96 8.53 -1.65
C GLY A 209 -9.75 8.70 -0.75
N GLU A 210 -8.72 7.87 -0.93
CA GLU A 210 -7.54 7.90 -0.08
C GLU A 210 -6.30 7.44 -0.85
N LEU A 211 -5.13 7.92 -0.45
CA LEU A 211 -3.81 7.48 -0.91
C LEU A 211 -2.94 7.10 0.28
N ILE A 212 -2.38 5.90 0.25
CA ILE A 212 -1.39 5.44 1.23
C ILE A 212 -0.09 5.18 0.49
N VAL A 213 0.96 5.90 0.84
CA VAL A 213 2.27 5.78 0.19
C VAL A 213 3.15 4.85 1.00
N HIS A 214 3.73 3.87 0.33
CA HIS A 214 4.67 2.91 0.90
C HIS A 214 6.10 3.26 0.51
N GLY A 215 7.01 3.14 1.47
CA GLY A 215 8.41 3.47 1.25
C GLY A 215 9.19 3.63 2.54
N THR A 216 10.34 4.27 2.44
CA THR A 216 11.25 4.49 3.58
C THR A 216 11.76 5.93 3.58
N VAL A 217 11.74 6.60 4.73
CA VAL A 217 12.41 7.90 4.90
C VAL A 217 13.92 7.70 4.86
N ILE A 218 14.66 8.53 4.09
CA ILE A 218 16.09 8.42 3.84
C ILE A 218 16.86 9.47 4.64
#